data_fdb884058947b1ba4fac143952eba548
#
_entry.id   fdb884058947b1ba4fac143952eba548
#
_cell.length_a   1.000
_cell.length_b   1.000
_cell.length_c   1.000
_cell.angle_alpha   90.00
_cell.angle_beta   90.00
_cell.angle_gamma   90.00
#
_symmetry.space_group_name_H-M   'P 1'
#
loop_
_entity.id
_entity.type
_entity.pdbx_description
1 polymer ?
#
loop_
_entity_poly.entity_id
_entity_poly.type
_entity_poly.pdbx_seq_one_letter_code
_entity_poly.pdbx_strand_id
1 'polypeptide(L)'
;MAEKPIFVMCYCTGECPGFQKLNLWQMVNRVRNEKDVEFAIIHPQLCVDDGDRFWQYFGKPNQQYVVGGCDPRMQRKMFKDTLEDIGIEFDKQVYPLDLRDMETEEALSKVDRALEAITI
;
A
#
# COMPACT_ATOMS: atom_id res chain seq x y z
N MET A 1 -6.96 9.67 16.25
CA MET A 1 -7.41 9.69 14.88
C MET A 1 -8.42 8.61 14.62
N ALA A 2 -9.55 8.99 14.19
CA ALA A 2 -10.63 8.03 14.00
C ALA A 2 -10.71 7.46 12.60
N GLU A 3 -9.93 7.98 11.68
CA GLU A 3 -10.02 7.52 10.30
C GLU A 3 -9.33 6.19 10.08
N LYS A 4 -9.94 5.39 9.23
CA LYS A 4 -9.40 4.09 8.88
C LYS A 4 -8.21 4.23 7.93
N PRO A 5 -7.27 3.30 7.94
CA PRO A 5 -6.16 3.33 6.98
C PRO A 5 -6.64 3.13 5.55
N ILE A 6 -5.88 3.64 4.62
CA ILE A 6 -6.12 3.43 3.18
C ILE A 6 -5.17 2.35 2.69
N PHE A 7 -5.69 1.38 1.94
CA PHE A 7 -4.85 0.36 1.32
C PHE A 7 -4.52 0.77 -0.11
N VAL A 8 -3.22 0.78 -0.44
CA VAL A 8 -2.74 1.09 -1.79
C VAL A 8 -1.93 -0.11 -2.28
N MET A 9 -2.29 -0.64 -3.42
CA MET A 9 -1.55 -1.74 -4.04
C MET A 9 -0.77 -1.23 -5.25
N CYS A 10 0.56 -1.40 -5.22
CA CYS A 10 1.42 -1.11 -6.37
C CYS A 10 1.65 -2.41 -7.13
N TYR A 11 1.11 -2.52 -8.33
CA TYR A 11 1.18 -3.75 -9.11
C TYR A 11 2.37 -3.83 -10.06
N CYS A 12 3.08 -2.73 -10.22
CA CYS A 12 4.24 -2.65 -11.11
C CYS A 12 3.89 -2.98 -12.56
N THR A 13 2.68 -2.66 -12.99
CA THR A 13 2.10 -2.87 -14.32
C THR A 13 2.33 -4.27 -14.91
N GLY A 14 2.49 -5.25 -14.03
CA GLY A 14 2.72 -6.62 -14.47
C GLY A 14 4.16 -6.91 -14.90
N GLU A 15 5.05 -5.93 -14.79
CA GLU A 15 6.45 -6.14 -15.16
C GLU A 15 7.23 -6.88 -14.08
N CYS A 16 6.79 -6.74 -12.82
CA CYS A 16 7.43 -7.47 -11.74
C CYS A 16 6.90 -8.90 -11.72
N PRO A 17 7.75 -9.92 -11.94
CA PRO A 17 7.28 -11.30 -11.92
C PRO A 17 6.80 -11.76 -10.55
N GLY A 18 7.08 -11.00 -9.52
CA GLY A 18 6.69 -11.35 -8.16
C GLY A 18 5.19 -11.37 -7.90
N PHE A 19 4.38 -10.79 -8.79
CA PHE A 19 2.93 -10.76 -8.57
C PHE A 19 2.14 -11.75 -9.43
N GLN A 20 2.81 -12.71 -10.05
CA GLN A 20 2.15 -13.67 -10.94
C GLN A 20 1.24 -14.66 -10.21
N LYS A 21 1.54 -14.97 -8.96
CA LYS A 21 0.72 -15.89 -8.16
C LYS A 21 -0.47 -15.22 -7.51
N LEU A 22 -0.48 -13.92 -7.48
CA LEU A 22 -1.49 -13.12 -6.80
C LEU A 22 -2.66 -12.85 -7.73
N ASN A 23 -3.85 -13.20 -7.28
CA ASN A 23 -5.06 -12.73 -7.97
C ASN A 23 -5.34 -11.31 -7.48
N LEU A 24 -4.83 -10.33 -8.22
CA LEU A 24 -4.88 -8.93 -7.83
C LEU A 24 -6.30 -8.45 -7.54
N TRP A 25 -7.20 -8.71 -8.46
CA TRP A 25 -8.57 -8.21 -8.34
C TRP A 25 -9.29 -8.83 -7.16
N GLN A 26 -9.11 -10.13 -6.96
CA GLN A 26 -9.70 -10.81 -5.81
C GLN A 26 -9.15 -10.25 -4.50
N MET A 27 -7.84 -10.08 -4.44
CA MET A 27 -7.19 -9.58 -3.22
C MET A 27 -7.69 -8.18 -2.86
N VAL A 28 -7.69 -7.25 -3.81
CA VAL A 28 -8.11 -5.88 -3.56
C VAL A 28 -9.61 -5.81 -3.25
N ASN A 29 -10.43 -6.59 -3.94
CA ASN A 29 -11.86 -6.64 -3.65
C ASN A 29 -12.13 -7.16 -2.23
N ARG A 30 -11.39 -8.15 -1.79
CA ARG A 30 -11.56 -8.68 -0.44
C ARG A 30 -11.07 -7.70 0.62
N VAL A 31 -9.97 -6.99 0.35
CA VAL A 31 -9.53 -5.94 1.28
C VAL A 31 -10.61 -4.88 1.41
N ARG A 32 -11.14 -4.42 0.30
CA ARG A 32 -12.15 -3.36 0.27
C ARG A 32 -13.44 -3.78 0.98
N ASN A 33 -13.86 -5.02 0.80
CA ASN A 33 -15.16 -5.49 1.30
C ASN A 33 -15.10 -6.12 2.69
N GLU A 34 -13.97 -6.71 3.07
CA GLU A 34 -13.87 -7.50 4.30
C GLU A 34 -13.01 -6.86 5.39
N LYS A 35 -12.13 -5.93 5.02
CA LYS A 35 -11.17 -5.36 5.97
C LYS A 35 -11.58 -3.96 6.39
N ASP A 36 -11.04 -3.52 7.52
CA ASP A 36 -11.38 -2.22 8.10
C ASP A 36 -10.49 -1.13 7.50
N VAL A 37 -10.74 -0.80 6.24
CA VAL A 37 -10.02 0.25 5.52
C VAL A 37 -10.99 1.31 5.01
N GLU A 38 -10.51 2.54 4.84
CA GLU A 38 -11.31 3.62 4.29
C GLU A 38 -11.69 3.32 2.84
N PHE A 39 -10.71 2.91 2.05
CA PHE A 39 -10.90 2.36 0.71
C PHE A 39 -9.63 1.64 0.27
N ALA A 40 -9.71 0.89 -0.82
CA ALA A 40 -8.56 0.21 -1.41
C ALA A 40 -8.39 0.69 -2.84
N ILE A 41 -7.17 0.94 -3.24
CA ILE A 41 -6.86 1.45 -4.57
C ILE A 41 -5.68 0.69 -5.16
N ILE A 42 -5.67 0.53 -6.48
CA ILE A 42 -4.57 -0.06 -7.23
C ILE A 42 -3.87 1.04 -8.01
N HIS A 43 -2.56 1.15 -7.86
CA HIS A 43 -1.75 2.01 -8.69
C HIS A 43 -0.89 1.13 -9.60
N PRO A 44 -0.80 1.43 -10.90
CA PRO A 44 -0.01 0.60 -11.81
C PRO A 44 1.46 0.49 -11.43
N GLN A 45 2.08 1.58 -11.02
CA GLN A 45 3.49 1.56 -10.67
C GLN A 45 3.87 2.83 -9.90
N LEU A 46 4.01 2.71 -8.58
CA LEU A 46 4.28 3.87 -7.72
C LEU A 46 5.72 4.40 -7.79
N CYS A 47 6.64 3.64 -8.35
CA CYS A 47 8.05 4.01 -8.39
C CYS A 47 8.43 4.93 -9.55
N VAL A 48 7.48 5.43 -10.32
CA VAL A 48 7.71 6.37 -11.40
C VAL A 48 7.06 7.72 -11.08
N ASP A 49 7.24 8.72 -11.94
CA ASP A 49 6.72 10.08 -11.73
C ASP A 49 5.23 10.11 -11.42
N ASP A 50 4.49 9.19 -12.00
CA ASP A 50 3.08 8.95 -11.79
C ASP A 50 2.76 8.66 -10.32
N GLY A 51 3.64 7.90 -9.66
CA GLY A 51 3.50 7.60 -8.24
C GLY A 51 3.67 8.85 -7.37
N ASP A 52 4.63 9.71 -7.71
CA ASP A 52 4.82 10.97 -6.99
C ASP A 52 3.57 11.85 -7.11
N ARG A 53 2.99 11.92 -8.30
CA ARG A 53 1.76 12.68 -8.50
C ARG A 53 0.59 12.06 -7.74
N PHE A 54 0.52 10.75 -7.71
CA PHE A 54 -0.50 10.06 -6.91
C PHE A 54 -0.45 10.53 -5.45
N TRP A 55 0.73 10.50 -4.84
CA TRP A 55 0.87 10.93 -3.46
C TRP A 55 0.52 12.40 -3.28
N GLN A 56 0.93 13.25 -4.21
CA GLN A 56 0.65 14.69 -4.14
C GLN A 56 -0.84 14.99 -4.18
N TYR A 57 -1.60 14.22 -4.97
CA TYR A 57 -3.04 14.45 -5.11
C TYR A 57 -3.87 13.74 -4.05
N PHE A 58 -3.45 12.56 -3.62
CA PHE A 58 -4.27 11.72 -2.74
C PHE A 58 -3.71 11.56 -1.33
N GLY A 59 -2.49 12.00 -1.08
CA GLY A 59 -1.92 11.91 0.25
C GLY A 59 -2.53 12.93 1.20
N LYS A 60 -2.80 12.51 2.43
CA LYS A 60 -3.34 13.38 3.48
C LYS A 60 -2.44 13.33 4.71
N PRO A 61 -2.07 14.48 5.29
CA PRO A 61 -1.10 14.51 6.40
C PRO A 61 -1.46 13.67 7.62
N ASN A 62 -2.73 13.49 7.90
CA ASN A 62 -3.16 12.76 9.11
C ASN A 62 -3.71 11.37 8.82
N GLN A 63 -3.42 10.84 7.64
CA GLN A 63 -3.93 9.55 7.20
C GLN A 63 -2.86 8.47 7.34
N GLN A 64 -3.27 7.25 7.67
CA GLN A 64 -2.40 6.09 7.66
C GLN A 64 -2.61 5.28 6.38
N TYR A 65 -1.54 4.66 5.92
CA TYR A 65 -1.55 3.90 4.66
C TYR A 65 -0.92 2.53 4.86
N VAL A 66 -1.56 1.51 4.28
CA VAL A 66 -0.95 0.20 4.10
C VAL A 66 -0.64 0.07 2.62
N VAL A 67 0.63 -0.05 2.27
CA VAL A 67 1.05 -0.09 0.87
C VAL A 67 1.61 -1.46 0.54
N GLY A 68 0.89 -2.21 -0.28
CA GLY A 68 1.35 -3.49 -0.78
C GLY A 68 2.16 -3.30 -2.07
N GLY A 69 3.27 -3.99 -2.15
CA GLY A 69 4.13 -3.87 -3.32
C GLY A 69 5.43 -4.65 -3.15
N CYS A 70 6.54 -4.00 -3.44
CA CYS A 70 7.86 -4.62 -3.34
C CYS A 70 8.48 -4.41 -1.95
N ASP A 71 9.79 -4.59 -1.86
CA ASP A 71 10.56 -4.52 -0.60
C ASP A 71 10.24 -3.22 0.17
N PRO A 72 9.93 -3.32 1.48
CA PRO A 72 9.65 -2.13 2.30
C PRO A 72 10.77 -1.09 2.29
N ARG A 73 12.02 -1.51 2.25
CA ARG A 73 13.14 -0.57 2.20
C ARG A 73 13.16 0.20 0.89
N MET A 74 12.81 -0.45 -0.20
CA MET A 74 12.70 0.20 -1.50
C MET A 74 11.53 1.17 -1.51
N GLN A 75 10.39 0.80 -0.94
CA GLN A 75 9.25 1.69 -0.81
C GLN A 75 9.63 2.95 -0.04
N ARG A 76 10.31 2.78 1.09
CA ARG A 76 10.74 3.91 1.91
C ARG A 76 11.66 4.84 1.12
N LYS A 77 12.62 4.27 0.41
CA LYS A 77 13.57 5.05 -0.39
C LYS A 77 12.87 5.85 -1.48
N MET A 78 11.87 5.27 -2.11
CA MET A 78 11.17 5.92 -3.22
C MET A 78 10.15 6.97 -2.76
N PHE A 79 9.48 6.75 -1.65
CA PHE A 79 8.32 7.57 -1.27
C PHE A 79 8.61 8.59 -0.17
N LYS A 80 9.66 8.39 0.61
CA LYS A 80 9.91 9.19 1.80
C LYS A 80 9.91 10.68 1.54
N ASP A 81 10.67 11.12 0.55
CA ASP A 81 10.83 12.55 0.28
C ASP A 81 9.54 13.19 -0.23
N THR A 82 8.86 12.52 -1.14
CA THR A 82 7.58 13.01 -1.67
C THR A 82 6.54 13.12 -0.57
N LEU A 83 6.48 12.12 0.30
CA LEU A 83 5.53 12.12 1.40
C LEU A 83 5.85 13.20 2.43
N GLU A 84 7.11 13.41 2.75
CA GLU A 84 7.50 14.49 3.66
C GLU A 84 7.07 15.85 3.13
N ASP A 85 7.18 16.06 1.81
CA ASP A 85 6.79 17.32 1.19
C ASP A 85 5.30 17.63 1.38
N ILE A 86 4.49 16.63 1.57
CA ILE A 86 3.04 16.82 1.78
C ILE A 86 2.61 16.56 3.23
N GLY A 87 3.57 16.46 4.14
CA GLY A 87 3.28 16.36 5.57
C GLY A 87 3.03 14.95 6.08
N ILE A 88 3.43 13.92 5.34
CA ILE A 88 3.29 12.52 5.76
C ILE A 88 4.64 11.98 6.18
N GLU A 89 4.74 11.43 7.38
CA GLU A 89 5.95 10.78 7.87
C GLU A 89 5.88 9.29 7.53
N PHE A 90 6.75 8.83 6.63
CA PHE A 90 6.72 7.45 6.18
C PHE A 90 6.79 6.46 7.35
N ASP A 91 7.73 6.68 8.26
CA ASP A 91 7.97 5.72 9.33
C ASP A 91 6.83 5.61 10.36
N LYS A 92 5.94 6.59 10.39
CA LYS A 92 4.81 6.61 11.33
C LYS A 92 3.48 6.34 10.70
N GLN A 93 3.31 6.71 9.43
CA GLN A 93 1.99 6.70 8.78
C GLN A 93 1.87 5.69 7.66
N VAL A 94 2.98 5.13 7.18
CA VAL A 94 2.97 4.15 6.09
C VAL A 94 3.46 2.81 6.62
N TYR A 95 2.66 1.77 6.38
CA TYR A 95 3.02 0.40 6.71
C TYR A 95 3.29 -0.34 5.39
N PRO A 96 4.56 -0.49 4.98
CA PRO A 96 4.87 -1.12 3.69
C PRO A 96 4.86 -2.64 3.81
N LEU A 97 4.30 -3.29 2.80
CA LEU A 97 4.23 -4.75 2.73
C LEU A 97 4.87 -5.25 1.45
N ASP A 98 5.71 -6.25 1.57
CA ASP A 98 6.23 -6.99 0.42
C ASP A 98 5.26 -8.13 0.14
N LEU A 99 4.52 -8.02 -0.96
CA LEU A 99 3.54 -9.04 -1.34
C LEU A 99 3.98 -9.86 -2.55
N ARG A 100 5.27 -9.78 -2.91
CA ARG A 100 5.81 -10.54 -4.04
C ARG A 100 5.87 -12.03 -3.71
N ASP A 101 5.69 -12.85 -4.74
CA ASP A 101 5.82 -14.31 -4.67
C ASP A 101 4.85 -14.97 -3.68
N MET A 102 3.67 -14.36 -3.52
CA MET A 102 2.65 -14.85 -2.59
C MET A 102 1.40 -15.27 -3.31
N GLU A 103 0.76 -16.29 -2.76
CA GLU A 103 -0.62 -16.62 -3.11
C GLU A 103 -1.54 -15.55 -2.51
N THR A 104 -2.74 -15.46 -3.05
CA THR A 104 -3.73 -14.45 -2.62
C THR A 104 -4.03 -14.53 -1.13
N GLU A 105 -4.18 -15.74 -0.57
CA GLU A 105 -4.48 -15.90 0.86
C GLU A 105 -3.34 -15.45 1.76
N GLU A 106 -2.10 -15.69 1.35
CA GLU A 106 -0.94 -15.22 2.10
C GLU A 106 -0.88 -13.70 2.12
N ALA A 107 -1.14 -13.07 0.97
CA ALA A 107 -1.15 -11.60 0.86
C ALA A 107 -2.23 -11.01 1.76
N LEU A 108 -3.42 -11.60 1.76
CA LEU A 108 -4.50 -11.14 2.62
C LEU A 108 -4.17 -11.27 4.09
N SER A 109 -3.49 -12.35 4.48
CA SER A 109 -3.04 -12.53 5.87
C SER A 109 -2.05 -11.45 6.28
N LYS A 110 -1.15 -11.06 5.38
CA LYS A 110 -0.21 -9.96 5.66
C LYS A 110 -0.92 -8.64 5.83
N VAL A 111 -1.91 -8.37 5.00
CA VAL A 111 -2.71 -7.15 5.12
C VAL A 111 -3.43 -7.13 6.47
N ASP A 112 -4.02 -8.24 6.89
CA ASP A 112 -4.68 -8.34 8.19
C ASP A 112 -3.73 -7.98 9.33
N ARG A 113 -2.53 -8.52 9.31
CA ARG A 113 -1.56 -8.25 10.37
C ARG A 113 -1.12 -6.79 10.39
N ALA A 114 -0.97 -6.19 9.21
CA ALA A 114 -0.64 -4.78 9.12
C ALA A 114 -1.75 -3.90 9.69
N LEU A 115 -2.99 -4.22 9.37
CA LEU A 115 -4.14 -3.47 9.88
C LEU A 115 -4.26 -3.59 11.39
N GLU A 116 -4.01 -4.77 11.94
CA GLU A 116 -4.01 -4.98 13.39
C GLU A 116 -2.91 -4.15 14.07
N ALA A 117 -1.73 -4.08 13.47
CA ALA A 117 -0.61 -3.32 14.01
C ALA A 117 -0.90 -1.82 14.02
N ILE A 118 -1.60 -1.31 13.02
CA ILE A 118 -1.91 0.11 12.90
C ILE A 118 -3.00 0.54 13.89
N THR A 119 -3.95 -0.33 14.17
CA THR A 119 -5.11 0.04 15.00
C THR A 119 -4.84 -0.02 16.51
N ILE A 120 -3.68 -0.46 16.91
CA ILE A 120 -3.32 -0.52 18.34
C ILE A 120 -2.93 0.84 18.90
#